data_7f3578a225555d47e93c77470be45fd0
#
_entry.id   7f3578a225555d47e93c77470be45fd0
#
_cell.length_a   1.000
_cell.length_b   1.000
_cell.length_c   1.000
_cell.angle_alpha   90.00
_cell.angle_beta   90.00
_cell.angle_gamma   90.00
#
_symmetry.space_group_name_H-M   'P 1'
#
loop_
_entity.id
_entity.type
_entity.pdbx_description
1 polymer ?
#
loop_
_entity_poly.entity_id
_entity_poly.type
_entity_poly.pdbx_seq_one_letter_code
_entity_poly.pdbx_strand_id
1 'polypeptide(L)'
;MSDINWQTVKEFEDITYKKCDGVARIAFNRPEVRNAFRPKTTKELLDAFSDAHEDTSIGVILLSSEGPSPKDGVYSFCSGGDQKARGYQGYVGEDGYHRLNILEVQRLIRFTPKVVIAVVNGWAVGGGHSLHV
;
A
#
# COMPACT_ATOMS: atom_id res chain seq x y z
N MET A 1 8.66 20.85 16.16
CA MET A 1 8.41 19.42 15.89
C MET A 1 9.68 18.79 15.38
N SER A 2 10.13 17.74 16.02
CA SER A 2 11.31 17.04 15.54
C SER A 2 11.02 16.35 14.22
N ASP A 3 11.94 16.43 13.31
CA ASP A 3 11.81 15.74 12.03
C ASP A 3 11.93 14.23 12.23
N ILE A 4 10.99 13.49 11.63
CA ILE A 4 11.07 12.04 11.63
C ILE A 4 12.07 11.62 10.55
N ASN A 5 13.08 10.90 10.95
CA ASN A 5 14.14 10.47 10.03
C ASN A 5 13.79 9.10 9.45
N TRP A 6 12.86 9.08 8.50
CA TRP A 6 12.48 7.86 7.80
C TRP A 6 13.61 7.35 6.92
N GLN A 7 13.88 6.05 7.03
CA GLN A 7 14.87 5.41 6.18
C GLN A 7 14.18 4.44 5.22
N THR A 8 14.47 4.62 3.93
CA THR A 8 13.94 3.74 2.88
C THR A 8 14.56 2.35 3.04
N VAL A 9 13.71 1.34 3.19
CA VAL A 9 14.14 -0.05 3.37
C VAL A 9 14.43 -0.69 2.01
N LYS A 10 13.53 -0.47 1.04
CA LYS A 10 13.64 -1.04 -0.29
C LYS A 10 12.92 -0.12 -1.27
N GLU A 11 13.49 0.04 -2.45
CA GLU A 11 12.87 0.80 -3.52
C GLU A 11 11.82 -0.05 -4.23
N PHE A 12 10.59 0.48 -4.26
CA PHE A 12 9.46 -0.11 -4.99
C PHE A 12 8.96 0.89 -6.02
N GLU A 13 8.20 0.42 -7.00
CA GLU A 13 7.62 1.28 -8.02
C GLU A 13 6.28 1.87 -7.58
N ASP A 14 5.41 1.04 -7.01
CA ASP A 14 4.02 1.42 -6.70
C ASP A 14 3.80 1.80 -5.24
N ILE A 15 4.75 1.55 -4.37
CA ILE A 15 4.67 1.88 -2.94
C ILE A 15 5.96 2.49 -2.44
N THR A 16 5.90 3.12 -1.28
CA THR A 16 7.08 3.47 -0.49
C THR A 16 7.10 2.64 0.77
N TYR A 17 8.28 2.19 1.17
CA TYR A 17 8.46 1.40 2.39
C TYR A 17 9.63 1.94 3.19
N LYS A 18 9.33 2.46 4.37
CA LYS A 18 10.30 3.16 5.23
C LYS A 18 10.16 2.69 6.67
N LYS A 19 11.24 2.80 7.43
CA LYS A 19 11.26 2.46 8.86
C LYS A 19 11.87 3.60 9.66
N CYS A 20 11.38 3.78 10.89
CA CYS A 20 11.94 4.71 11.86
C CYS A 20 11.47 4.31 13.27
N ASP A 21 12.41 4.14 14.20
CA ASP A 21 12.12 3.96 15.64
C ASP A 21 11.03 2.93 15.95
N GLY A 22 11.12 1.74 15.37
CA GLY A 22 10.18 0.66 15.63
C GLY A 22 8.89 0.75 14.85
N VAL A 23 8.77 1.70 13.92
CA VAL A 23 7.60 1.90 13.07
C VAL A 23 7.97 1.65 11.62
N ALA A 24 7.18 0.83 10.94
CA ALA A 24 7.26 0.65 9.49
C ALA A 24 6.14 1.44 8.82
N ARG A 25 6.48 2.24 7.81
CA ARG A 25 5.51 3.00 7.03
C ARG A 25 5.45 2.44 5.63
N ILE A 26 4.28 1.98 5.25
CA ILE A 26 3.99 1.45 3.92
C ILE A 26 2.95 2.37 3.30
N ALA A 27 3.24 2.93 2.13
CA ALA A 27 2.35 3.91 1.52
C ALA A 27 2.18 3.66 0.04
N PHE A 28 0.94 3.78 -0.44
CA PHE A 28 0.68 3.79 -1.88
C PHE A 28 1.40 4.98 -2.52
N ASN A 29 2.02 4.76 -3.65
CA ASN A 29 2.76 5.80 -4.36
C ASN A 29 2.42 5.81 -5.86
N ARG A 30 1.13 5.94 -6.15
CA ARG A 30 0.60 6.14 -7.51
C ARG A 30 -0.40 7.30 -7.51
N PRO A 31 0.00 8.49 -7.02
CA PRO A 31 -0.93 9.61 -6.88
C PRO A 31 -1.51 10.09 -8.21
N GLU A 32 -0.83 9.89 -9.32
CA GLU A 32 -1.29 10.24 -10.67
C GLU A 32 -2.53 9.45 -11.11
N VAL A 33 -2.79 8.31 -10.47
CA VAL A 33 -3.99 7.48 -10.71
C VAL A 33 -4.79 7.29 -9.43
N ARG A 34 -4.77 8.27 -8.53
CA ARG A 34 -5.49 8.27 -7.26
C ARG A 34 -5.11 7.09 -6.36
N ASN A 35 -3.87 6.64 -6.45
CA ASN A 35 -3.38 5.48 -5.70
C ASN A 35 -4.20 4.21 -5.94
N ALA A 36 -4.71 4.05 -7.18
CA ALA A 36 -5.32 2.81 -7.60
C ALA A 36 -4.28 1.69 -7.61
N PHE A 37 -4.68 0.50 -7.21
CA PHE A 37 -3.74 -0.62 -7.16
C PHE A 37 -3.91 -1.55 -8.38
N ARG A 38 -2.80 -2.17 -8.76
CA ARG A 38 -2.69 -3.18 -9.82
C ARG A 38 -1.98 -4.40 -9.25
N PRO A 39 -1.87 -5.51 -9.99
CA PRO A 39 -1.19 -6.71 -9.47
C PRO A 39 0.21 -6.45 -8.93
N LYS A 40 0.98 -5.59 -9.58
CA LYS A 40 2.30 -5.19 -9.09
C LYS A 40 2.24 -4.50 -7.74
N THR A 41 1.27 -3.61 -7.53
CA THR A 41 1.07 -2.92 -6.25
C THR A 41 0.80 -3.93 -5.14
N THR A 42 -0.09 -4.89 -5.37
CA THR A 42 -0.42 -5.90 -4.36
C THR A 42 0.76 -6.78 -4.03
N LYS A 43 1.56 -7.14 -5.02
CA LYS A 43 2.79 -7.91 -4.81
C LYS A 43 3.78 -7.14 -3.93
N GLU A 44 3.98 -5.86 -4.23
CA GLU A 44 4.88 -4.99 -3.45
C GLU A 44 4.37 -4.82 -2.02
N LEU A 45 3.05 -4.65 -1.83
CA LEU A 45 2.45 -4.59 -0.50
C LEU A 45 2.68 -5.87 0.28
N LEU A 46 2.51 -7.03 -0.33
CA LEU A 46 2.76 -8.32 0.32
C LEU A 46 4.22 -8.43 0.77
N ASP A 47 5.15 -8.04 -0.09
CA ASP A 47 6.57 -8.05 0.24
C ASP A 47 6.88 -7.14 1.43
N ALA A 48 6.36 -5.91 1.41
CA ALA A 48 6.61 -4.94 2.47
C ALA A 48 5.95 -5.36 3.79
N PHE A 49 4.71 -5.80 3.78
CA PHE A 49 4.02 -6.27 4.98
C PHE A 49 4.68 -7.52 5.56
N SER A 50 5.11 -8.45 4.71
CA SER A 50 5.81 -9.66 5.16
C SER A 50 7.13 -9.32 5.84
N ASP A 51 7.91 -8.41 5.26
CA ASP A 51 9.15 -7.94 5.87
C ASP A 51 8.90 -7.26 7.22
N ALA A 52 7.92 -6.36 7.28
CA ALA A 52 7.57 -5.67 8.52
C ALA A 52 7.02 -6.64 9.59
N HIS A 53 6.27 -7.65 9.16
CA HIS A 53 5.75 -8.68 10.06
C HIS A 53 6.88 -9.49 10.70
N GLU A 54 7.90 -9.83 9.94
CA GLU A 54 9.03 -10.66 10.39
C GLU A 54 10.09 -9.86 11.15
N ASP A 55 10.12 -8.54 10.98
CA ASP A 55 11.10 -7.68 11.63
C ASP A 55 10.76 -7.46 13.10
N THR A 56 11.55 -8.09 13.98
CA THR A 56 11.33 -8.02 15.43
C THR A 56 11.53 -6.63 16.01
N SER A 57 12.22 -5.73 15.31
CA SER A 57 12.41 -4.35 15.75
C SER A 57 11.19 -3.47 15.47
N ILE A 58 10.22 -3.95 14.68
CA ILE A 58 9.02 -3.22 14.29
C ILE A 58 7.85 -3.67 15.17
N GLY A 59 7.22 -2.72 15.86
CA GLY A 59 6.00 -2.97 16.65
C GLY A 59 4.74 -2.43 16.03
N VAL A 60 4.86 -1.38 15.20
CA VAL A 60 3.71 -0.70 14.58
C VAL A 60 3.94 -0.57 13.08
N ILE A 61 2.90 -0.83 12.31
CA ILE A 61 2.89 -0.64 10.86
C ILE A 61 1.89 0.45 10.52
N LEU A 62 2.34 1.50 9.84
CA LEU A 62 1.47 2.55 9.31
C LEU A 62 1.20 2.27 7.85
N LEU A 63 -0.07 2.22 7.48
CA LEU A 63 -0.50 2.12 6.08
C LEU A 63 -1.07 3.47 5.66
N SER A 64 -0.45 4.11 4.69
CA SER A 64 -0.81 5.44 4.25
C SER A 64 -0.73 5.57 2.73
N SER A 65 -0.62 6.78 2.24
CA SER A 65 -0.49 7.05 0.82
C SER A 65 0.33 8.30 0.58
N GLU A 66 1.01 8.33 -0.55
CA GLU A 66 1.71 9.50 -1.05
C GLU A 66 0.76 10.34 -1.92
N GLY A 67 1.03 11.60 -2.03
CA GLY A 67 0.24 12.52 -2.84
C GLY A 67 0.73 13.93 -2.65
N PRO A 68 -0.02 14.93 -3.14
CA PRO A 68 -1.31 14.83 -3.84
C PRO A 68 -1.16 14.41 -5.30
N SER A 69 -2.31 14.20 -5.99
CA SER A 69 -2.30 13.97 -7.43
C SER A 69 -1.73 15.19 -8.16
N PRO A 70 -0.80 15.00 -9.12
CA PRO A 70 -0.26 16.12 -9.88
C PRO A 70 -1.29 16.77 -10.82
N LYS A 71 -2.43 16.11 -11.03
CA LYS A 71 -3.48 16.62 -11.94
C LYS A 71 -4.32 17.73 -11.30
N ASP A 72 -4.62 17.65 -10.00
CA ASP A 72 -5.56 18.58 -9.35
C ASP A 72 -5.23 18.86 -7.89
N GLY A 73 -4.14 18.34 -7.36
CA GLY A 73 -3.74 18.54 -5.96
C GLY A 73 -4.61 17.80 -4.95
N VAL A 74 -5.46 16.88 -5.37
CA VAL A 74 -6.36 16.13 -4.48
C VAL A 74 -5.63 14.91 -3.92
N TYR A 75 -5.80 14.69 -2.62
CA TYR A 75 -5.28 13.51 -1.93
C TYR A 75 -6.24 12.33 -2.06
N SER A 76 -5.69 11.14 -2.21
CA SER A 76 -6.44 9.89 -2.20
C SER A 76 -5.65 8.84 -1.46
N PHE A 77 -6.30 8.15 -0.53
CA PHE A 77 -5.68 7.01 0.14
C PHE A 77 -5.51 5.85 -0.85
N CYS A 78 -6.61 5.39 -1.40
CA CYS A 78 -6.63 4.37 -2.45
C CYS A 78 -7.99 4.37 -3.12
N SER A 79 -8.02 4.46 -4.44
CA SER A 79 -9.26 4.50 -5.21
C SER A 79 -9.76 3.12 -5.65
N GLY A 80 -9.12 2.04 -5.15
CA GLY A 80 -9.49 0.67 -5.49
C GLY A 80 -8.64 0.12 -6.63
N GLY A 81 -9.15 -0.90 -7.32
CA GLY A 81 -8.41 -1.53 -8.40
C GLY A 81 -8.28 -0.62 -9.63
N ASP A 82 -7.10 -0.66 -10.25
CA ASP A 82 -6.81 0.13 -11.45
C ASP A 82 -7.60 -0.43 -12.64
N GLN A 83 -8.56 0.32 -13.13
CA GLN A 83 -9.43 -0.11 -14.23
C GLN A 83 -8.66 -0.26 -15.55
N LYS A 84 -7.59 0.50 -15.74
CA LYS A 84 -6.74 0.37 -16.93
C LYS A 84 -5.92 -0.91 -16.89
N ALA A 85 -5.46 -1.32 -15.71
CA ALA A 85 -4.73 -2.56 -15.53
C ALA A 85 -5.64 -3.80 -15.59
N ARG A 86 -6.95 -3.61 -15.32
CA ARG A 86 -7.91 -4.71 -15.32
C ARG A 86 -8.07 -5.36 -16.68
N GLY A 87 -8.19 -4.55 -17.74
CA GLY A 87 -8.34 -5.05 -19.09
C GLY A 87 -9.58 -5.94 -19.30
N TYR A 88 -9.65 -6.55 -20.50
CA TYR A 88 -10.78 -7.38 -20.91
C TYR A 88 -10.87 -8.69 -20.11
N GLN A 89 -9.73 -9.27 -19.74
CA GLN A 89 -9.66 -10.56 -19.03
C GLN A 89 -9.47 -10.41 -17.51
N GLY A 90 -9.70 -9.20 -16.99
CA GLY A 90 -9.45 -8.93 -15.58
C GLY A 90 -8.00 -8.57 -15.30
N TYR A 91 -7.57 -8.73 -14.03
CA TYR A 91 -6.19 -8.42 -13.64
C TYR A 91 -5.28 -9.59 -13.96
N VAL A 92 -4.20 -9.31 -14.70
CA VAL A 92 -3.20 -10.30 -15.09
C VAL A 92 -1.84 -9.87 -14.53
N GLY A 93 -1.19 -10.75 -13.78
CA GLY A 93 0.16 -10.50 -13.26
C GLY A 93 1.24 -10.65 -14.34
N GLU A 94 2.48 -10.35 -13.97
CA GLU A 94 3.64 -10.46 -14.86
C GLU A 94 3.87 -11.89 -15.36
N ASP A 95 3.40 -12.88 -14.59
CA ASP A 95 3.48 -14.30 -14.93
C ASP A 95 2.35 -14.76 -15.87
N GLY A 96 1.48 -13.85 -16.30
CA GLY A 96 0.34 -14.14 -17.17
C GLY A 96 -0.89 -14.72 -16.49
N TYR A 97 -0.84 -14.94 -15.18
CA TYR A 97 -2.00 -15.43 -14.44
C TYR A 97 -2.93 -14.28 -13.99
N HIS A 98 -4.23 -14.57 -13.95
CA HIS A 98 -5.25 -13.65 -13.46
C HIS A 98 -5.18 -13.57 -11.93
N ARG A 99 -4.52 -12.56 -11.39
CA ARG A 99 -4.43 -12.36 -9.93
C ARG A 99 -4.51 -10.91 -9.55
N LEU A 100 -5.30 -10.67 -8.53
CA LEU A 100 -5.24 -9.44 -7.76
C LEU A 100 -5.18 -9.88 -6.29
N ASN A 101 -3.99 -9.96 -5.72
CA ASN A 101 -3.76 -10.55 -4.40
C ASN A 101 -4.14 -9.61 -3.25
N ILE A 102 -5.11 -8.72 -3.46
CA ILE A 102 -5.54 -7.77 -2.42
C ILE A 102 -6.12 -8.48 -1.19
N LEU A 103 -6.77 -9.61 -1.39
CA LEU A 103 -7.30 -10.40 -0.28
C LEU A 103 -6.19 -10.95 0.61
N GLU A 104 -5.05 -11.31 0.03
CA GLU A 104 -3.88 -11.75 0.79
C GLU A 104 -3.29 -10.60 1.60
N VAL A 105 -3.26 -9.39 1.05
CA VAL A 105 -2.84 -8.19 1.80
C VAL A 105 -3.77 -7.94 2.97
N GLN A 106 -5.09 -7.99 2.75
CA GLN A 106 -6.10 -7.80 3.78
C GLN A 106 -5.96 -8.85 4.88
N ARG A 107 -5.72 -10.10 4.50
CA ARG A 107 -5.53 -11.22 5.43
C ARG A 107 -4.28 -11.00 6.29
N LEU A 108 -3.19 -10.59 5.68
CA LEU A 108 -1.93 -10.34 6.38
C LEU A 108 -2.09 -9.18 7.38
N ILE A 109 -2.78 -8.10 7.00
CA ILE A 109 -3.09 -7.00 7.91
C ILE A 109 -3.90 -7.48 9.10
N ARG A 110 -4.92 -8.30 8.85
CA ARG A 110 -5.84 -8.77 9.89
C ARG A 110 -5.16 -9.72 10.89
N PHE A 111 -4.27 -10.58 10.41
CA PHE A 111 -3.69 -11.64 11.24
C PHE A 111 -2.28 -11.34 11.76
N THR A 112 -1.67 -10.23 11.38
CA THR A 112 -0.39 -9.85 11.97
C THR A 112 -0.56 -9.55 13.46
N PRO A 113 0.37 -10.00 14.33
CA PRO A 113 0.31 -9.66 15.75
C PRO A 113 0.70 -8.21 16.04
N LYS A 114 1.20 -7.49 15.05
CA LYS A 114 1.60 -6.09 15.18
C LYS A 114 0.41 -5.17 14.98
N VAL A 115 0.48 -3.98 15.59
CA VAL A 115 -0.55 -2.97 15.41
C VAL A 115 -0.40 -2.35 14.02
N VAL A 116 -1.49 -2.38 13.25
CA VAL A 116 -1.54 -1.74 11.93
C VAL A 116 -2.48 -0.55 12.01
N ILE A 117 -1.97 0.63 11.71
CA ILE A 117 -2.74 1.88 11.74
C ILE A 117 -2.84 2.42 10.32
N ALA A 118 -4.06 2.58 9.84
CA ALA A 118 -4.30 3.23 8.55
C ALA A 118 -4.40 4.75 8.74
N VAL A 119 -3.60 5.48 7.99
CA VAL A 119 -3.65 6.94 7.94
C VAL A 119 -4.30 7.34 6.63
N VAL A 120 -5.61 7.55 6.69
CA VAL A 120 -6.44 7.81 5.50
C VAL A 120 -6.57 9.31 5.30
N ASN A 121 -5.86 9.83 4.31
CA ASN A 121 -5.74 11.26 4.03
C ASN A 121 -6.53 11.72 2.81
N GLY A 122 -7.59 10.99 2.45
CA GLY A 122 -8.42 11.34 1.30
C GLY A 122 -9.33 10.19 0.90
N TRP A 123 -9.65 10.11 -0.38
CA TRP A 123 -10.59 9.13 -0.92
C TRP A 123 -10.11 7.69 -0.69
N ALA A 124 -11.02 6.84 -0.25
CA ALA A 124 -10.80 5.40 -0.09
C ALA A 124 -12.02 4.67 -0.63
N VAL A 125 -11.88 3.95 -1.75
CA VAL A 125 -12.99 3.36 -2.51
C VAL A 125 -12.68 1.90 -2.84
N GLY A 126 -13.68 1.05 -2.87
CA GLY A 126 -13.53 -0.37 -3.21
C GLY A 126 -12.53 -1.09 -2.31
N GLY A 127 -11.54 -1.76 -2.89
CA GLY A 127 -10.47 -2.42 -2.15
C GLY A 127 -9.68 -1.47 -1.26
N GLY A 128 -9.54 -0.20 -1.67
CA GLY A 128 -8.91 0.84 -0.86
C GLY A 128 -9.67 1.12 0.42
N HIS A 129 -11.01 1.11 0.37
CA HIS A 129 -11.84 1.26 1.57
C HIS A 129 -11.68 0.05 2.49
N SER A 130 -11.74 -1.16 1.97
CA SER A 130 -11.66 -2.38 2.78
C SER A 130 -10.30 -2.57 3.46
N LEU A 131 -9.22 -1.97 2.93
CA LEU A 131 -7.90 -2.07 3.55
C LEU A 131 -7.78 -1.32 4.87
N HIS A 132 -8.58 -0.27 5.09
CA HIS A 132 -8.50 0.53 6.33
C HIS A 132 -9.61 0.20 7.33
N VAL A 133 -10.55 -0.61 6.95
CA VAL A 133 -11.64 -1.07 7.81
C VAL A 133 -11.29 -2.45 8.41
#